data_afb505ed0ddc17053143515b00d7c783
#
_entry.id   afb505ed0ddc17053143515b00d7c783
#
_cell.length_a   1.000
_cell.length_b   1.000
_cell.length_c   1.000
_cell.angle_alpha   90.00
_cell.angle_beta   90.00
_cell.angle_gamma   90.00
#
_symmetry.space_group_name_H-M   'P 1'
#
loop_
_entity.id
_entity.type
_entity.pdbx_description
1 polymer ?
#
loop_
_entity_poly.entity_id
_entity_poly.type
_entity_poly.pdbx_seq_one_letter_code
_entity_poly.pdbx_strand_id
1 'polypeptide(L)'
;MKSWLSCALLKPHFGYTVQLYPPSSFLIPLPRMIQSIASATHLSPSDKEFAQHLDQNDDLKEFRDEFLFPPSCKGSNVPSTYLCGNSLGIQPRKTRDYILNQLDKWGSEGVEGHFTDPTPWLTIDDIVVDSMARLVGALPSEVVLMNSLTVNLHLMMVSFYQPTALRNKILIEKKAFPSDVHAVVSQILHHKLDPAVTLLELSPREGEVLLRTEDIEAIIAAEGDSIALVLFSGVQYYTGQLFDMSRISKAAKKMGCKVGFDLAHAVGNECKHTLPSILFILSLWWSSSCLRASPDEARKQFNIVNVNYQTIMRKIANYKFKLTSLWTCFVIIFSLIPTASHFLITGNVPLRLHDWGCDFACWCTYKYMNCGPGSIGGCFVHESHSIVPERVAQADTKVGRSILRGE
;
A
#
# COMPACT_ATOMS: atom_id res chain seq x y z
N MET A 1 -18.51 23.52 9.35
CA MET A 1 -17.32 23.47 10.22
C MET A 1 -17.50 22.69 11.53
N LYS A 2 -18.62 22.00 11.74
CA LYS A 2 -18.86 21.18 12.96
C LYS A 2 -18.84 19.65 12.74
N SER A 3 -18.78 19.17 11.50
CA SER A 3 -18.83 17.73 11.19
C SER A 3 -17.46 17.00 11.11
N TRP A 4 -16.36 17.72 11.10
CA TRP A 4 -15.00 17.17 11.02
C TRP A 4 -14.32 16.99 12.39
N LEU A 5 -14.87 17.58 13.44
CA LEU A 5 -14.35 17.48 14.81
C LEU A 5 -14.88 16.27 15.59
N SER A 6 -15.93 15.61 15.12
CA SER A 6 -16.52 14.45 15.82
C SER A 6 -15.79 13.12 15.54
N CYS A 7 -14.96 13.02 14.51
CA CYS A 7 -14.10 11.84 14.29
C CYS A 7 -12.83 11.83 15.16
N ALA A 8 -12.47 12.95 15.77
CA ALA A 8 -11.25 13.07 16.58
C ALA A 8 -11.42 12.70 18.06
N LEU A 9 -12.63 12.28 18.48
CA LEU A 9 -12.94 11.97 19.89
C LEU A 9 -13.30 10.51 20.17
N LEU A 10 -12.88 9.57 19.31
CA LEU A 10 -12.87 8.17 19.72
C LEU A 10 -11.75 7.96 20.74
N LYS A 11 -12.15 7.83 22.02
CA LYS A 11 -11.25 7.50 23.13
C LYS A 11 -10.46 6.23 22.78
N PRO A 12 -9.12 6.23 22.97
CA PRO A 12 -8.34 5.03 22.75
C PRO A 12 -8.62 4.03 23.89
N HIS A 13 -9.30 2.94 23.56
CA HIS A 13 -9.47 1.78 24.43
C HIS A 13 -8.29 0.80 24.35
N PHE A 14 -7.08 1.28 24.10
CA PHE A 14 -5.90 0.43 24.08
C PHE A 14 -4.82 1.02 24.99
N GLY A 15 -4.73 0.46 26.20
CA GLY A 15 -3.64 0.71 27.11
C GLY A 15 -2.37 0.01 26.62
N TYR A 16 -1.52 0.72 25.88
CA TYR A 16 -0.16 0.27 25.58
C TYR A 16 0.84 1.12 26.35
N THR A 17 1.58 0.45 27.23
CA THR A 17 2.78 1.02 27.85
C THR A 17 3.90 0.95 26.82
N VAL A 18 4.30 2.08 26.24
CA VAL A 18 5.47 2.15 25.37
C VAL A 18 6.70 2.16 26.26
N GLN A 19 7.46 1.07 26.27
CA GLN A 19 8.74 0.98 26.93
C GLN A 19 9.77 1.73 26.08
N LEU A 20 10.18 2.91 26.50
CA LEU A 20 11.20 3.72 25.84
C LEU A 20 12.58 3.17 26.21
N TYR A 21 13.30 2.64 25.26
CA TYR A 21 14.72 2.31 25.40
C TYR A 21 15.57 3.57 25.39
N PRO A 22 16.69 3.61 26.13
CA PRO A 22 17.55 4.79 26.20
C PRO A 22 18.23 5.09 24.85
N PRO A 23 18.47 6.37 24.53
CA PRO A 23 18.88 6.82 23.18
C PRO A 23 20.28 6.41 22.70
N SER A 24 21.08 5.76 23.54
CA SER A 24 22.51 5.58 23.27
C SER A 24 22.91 4.35 22.44
N SER A 25 21.95 3.50 22.00
CA SER A 25 22.27 2.24 21.33
C SER A 25 21.76 2.07 19.89
N PHE A 26 21.13 3.06 19.28
CA PHE A 26 20.54 2.95 17.93
C PHE A 26 21.02 4.03 16.97
N LEU A 27 22.32 4.11 16.73
CA LEU A 27 22.82 4.71 15.50
C LEU A 27 22.65 3.67 14.40
N ILE A 28 21.56 3.77 13.62
CA ILE A 28 21.44 3.00 12.37
C ILE A 28 22.59 3.51 11.47
N PRO A 29 23.53 2.65 11.06
CA PRO A 29 24.58 3.10 10.15
C PRO A 29 23.92 3.61 8.88
N LEU A 30 24.25 4.85 8.50
CA LEU A 30 23.83 5.42 7.20
C LEU A 30 24.16 4.43 6.09
N PRO A 31 23.25 4.17 5.15
CA PRO A 31 23.54 3.29 4.03
C PRO A 31 24.89 3.64 3.40
N ARG A 32 25.69 2.64 3.09
CA ARG A 32 27.06 2.83 2.53
C ARG A 32 27.11 3.79 1.36
N MET A 33 26.04 3.83 0.57
CA MET A 33 25.90 4.75 -0.55
C MET A 33 25.83 6.22 -0.11
N ILE A 34 25.00 6.54 0.90
CA ILE A 34 24.88 7.91 1.44
C ILE A 34 26.24 8.34 2.01
N GLN A 35 26.93 7.45 2.71
CA GLN A 35 28.29 7.69 3.20
C GLN A 35 29.28 7.93 2.07
N SER A 36 29.19 7.16 0.99
CA SER A 36 30.05 7.31 -0.19
C SER A 36 29.82 8.67 -0.89
N ILE A 37 28.55 9.05 -1.10
CA ILE A 37 28.18 10.34 -1.70
C ILE A 37 28.63 11.49 -0.79
N ALA A 38 28.39 11.41 0.52
CA ALA A 38 28.82 12.41 1.49
C ALA A 38 30.33 12.62 1.45
N SER A 39 31.10 11.51 1.40
CA SER A 39 32.55 11.57 1.28
C SER A 39 33.03 12.17 -0.05
N ALA A 40 32.39 11.82 -1.16
CA ALA A 40 32.75 12.31 -2.49
C ALA A 40 32.40 13.80 -2.69
N THR A 41 31.35 14.28 -2.05
CA THR A 41 30.89 15.68 -2.13
C THR A 41 31.45 16.57 -1.04
N HIS A 42 32.13 16.00 -0.03
CA HIS A 42 32.57 16.70 1.18
C HIS A 42 31.44 17.40 1.94
N LEU A 43 30.18 16.92 1.78
CA LEU A 43 28.99 17.45 2.45
C LEU A 43 28.58 16.50 3.58
N SER A 44 28.09 17.07 4.68
CA SER A 44 27.48 16.26 5.73
C SER A 44 26.08 15.80 5.32
N PRO A 45 25.68 14.54 5.57
CA PRO A 45 24.30 14.07 5.34
C PRO A 45 23.22 14.88 6.07
N SER A 46 23.59 15.68 7.07
CA SER A 46 22.71 16.59 7.80
C SER A 46 22.59 17.97 7.15
N ASP A 47 23.38 18.28 6.14
CA ASP A 47 23.39 19.60 5.52
C ASP A 47 22.30 19.70 4.43
N LYS A 48 21.80 20.93 4.27
CA LYS A 48 20.81 21.23 3.23
C LYS A 48 21.42 21.03 1.83
N GLU A 49 22.65 21.40 1.67
CA GLU A 49 23.41 21.29 0.43
C GLU A 49 23.56 19.84 -0.01
N PHE A 50 23.70 18.91 0.93
CA PHE A 50 23.71 17.48 0.64
C PHE A 50 22.37 17.00 0.07
N ALA A 51 21.26 17.39 0.67
CA ALA A 51 19.94 17.03 0.15
C ALA A 51 19.68 17.66 -1.23
N GLN A 52 20.07 18.93 -1.44
CA GLN A 52 19.98 19.57 -2.74
C GLN A 52 20.85 18.87 -3.80
N HIS A 53 22.03 18.38 -3.41
CA HIS A 53 22.87 17.58 -4.30
C HIS A 53 22.16 16.27 -4.70
N LEU A 54 21.52 15.60 -3.77
CA LEU A 54 20.74 14.38 -4.07
C LEU A 54 19.55 14.70 -5.00
N ASP A 55 18.80 15.77 -4.72
CA ASP A 55 17.66 16.20 -5.55
C ASP A 55 18.07 16.50 -7.00
N GLN A 56 19.22 17.16 -7.18
CA GLN A 56 19.73 17.52 -8.51
C GLN A 56 20.20 16.30 -9.32
N ASN A 57 20.63 15.26 -8.64
CA ASN A 57 21.12 14.02 -9.24
C ASN A 57 20.12 12.86 -9.19
N ASP A 58 18.86 13.14 -8.86
CA ASP A 58 17.79 12.14 -8.90
C ASP A 58 17.29 11.98 -10.35
N ASP A 59 17.37 10.76 -10.87
CA ASP A 59 16.89 10.42 -12.22
C ASP A 59 15.37 10.62 -12.37
N LEU A 60 14.63 10.65 -11.26
CA LEU A 60 13.17 10.82 -11.23
C LEU A 60 12.74 12.26 -10.93
N LYS A 61 13.67 13.21 -10.76
CA LYS A 61 13.36 14.60 -10.36
C LYS A 61 12.31 15.28 -11.23
N GLU A 62 12.31 15.01 -12.54
CA GLU A 62 11.38 15.62 -13.50
C GLU A 62 9.94 15.16 -13.30
N PHE A 63 9.75 13.93 -12.81
CA PHE A 63 8.41 13.41 -12.53
C PHE A 63 7.69 14.14 -11.39
N ARG A 64 8.41 14.84 -10.51
CA ARG A 64 7.81 15.63 -9.45
C ARG A 64 6.83 16.66 -9.98
N ASP A 65 7.14 17.28 -11.10
CA ASP A 65 6.32 18.33 -11.71
C ASP A 65 5.04 17.78 -12.37
N GLU A 66 4.95 16.47 -12.55
CA GLU A 66 3.72 15.81 -13.02
C GLU A 66 2.61 15.71 -11.95
N PHE A 67 2.89 16.12 -10.71
CA PHE A 67 1.96 16.02 -9.59
C PHE A 67 1.56 17.38 -9.00
N LEU A 68 0.37 17.42 -8.39
CA LEU A 68 -0.18 18.58 -7.66
C LEU A 68 -0.01 18.35 -6.16
N PHE A 69 0.94 19.06 -5.55
CA PHE A 69 1.14 19.01 -4.11
C PHE A 69 0.13 19.91 -3.39
N PRO A 70 -0.56 19.41 -2.34
CA PRO A 70 -1.42 20.28 -1.55
C PRO A 70 -0.59 21.36 -0.85
N PRO A 71 -1.20 22.54 -0.57
CA PRO A 71 -0.49 23.60 0.15
C PRO A 71 -0.14 23.20 1.58
N SER A 72 0.96 23.73 2.10
CA SER A 72 1.47 23.45 3.45
C SER A 72 0.47 23.81 4.57
N CYS A 73 -0.35 24.85 4.33
CA CYS A 73 -1.51 25.22 5.13
C CYS A 73 -2.54 25.94 4.26
N LYS A 74 -3.79 26.05 4.76
CA LYS A 74 -4.86 26.74 4.04
C LYS A 74 -4.49 28.21 3.75
N GLY A 75 -4.51 28.58 2.47
CA GLY A 75 -4.15 29.92 1.98
C GLY A 75 -2.64 30.12 1.71
N SER A 76 -1.80 29.10 1.90
CA SER A 76 -0.39 29.15 1.53
C SER A 76 -0.20 28.79 0.06
N ASN A 77 0.75 29.46 -0.60
CA ASN A 77 1.23 29.05 -1.94
C ASN A 77 2.43 28.09 -1.86
N VAL A 78 2.89 27.78 -0.65
CA VAL A 78 4.01 26.86 -0.43
C VAL A 78 3.51 25.41 -0.45
N PRO A 79 4.04 24.55 -1.32
CA PRO A 79 3.68 23.12 -1.32
C PRO A 79 4.02 22.44 0.01
N SER A 80 3.17 21.48 0.41
CA SER A 80 3.48 20.64 1.58
C SER A 80 4.57 19.62 1.25
N THR A 81 5.28 19.17 2.29
CA THR A 81 6.02 17.92 2.25
C THR A 81 5.01 16.79 2.45
N TYR A 82 4.62 16.12 1.36
CA TYR A 82 3.56 15.11 1.38
C TYR A 82 4.13 13.71 1.50
N LEU A 83 3.94 13.07 2.65
CA LEU A 83 4.43 11.71 2.96
C LEU A 83 3.26 10.76 3.32
N CYS A 84 2.04 11.06 2.85
CA CYS A 84 0.84 10.30 3.18
C CYS A 84 0.37 9.37 2.04
N GLY A 85 1.25 9.05 1.08
CA GLY A 85 0.93 8.16 -0.04
C GLY A 85 0.45 6.77 0.37
N ASN A 86 0.81 6.33 1.58
CA ASN A 86 0.30 5.10 2.19
C ASN A 86 -1.20 5.15 2.51
N SER A 87 -1.81 6.33 2.55
CA SER A 87 -3.24 6.54 2.80
C SER A 87 -3.96 7.01 1.54
N LEU A 88 -3.42 8.04 0.88
CA LEU A 88 -3.94 8.59 -0.37
C LEU A 88 -2.75 9.13 -1.17
N GLY A 89 -2.64 8.75 -2.43
CA GLY A 89 -1.63 9.29 -3.34
C GLY A 89 -1.90 10.75 -3.72
N ILE A 90 -0.89 11.43 -4.27
CA ILE A 90 -1.01 12.80 -4.77
C ILE A 90 -1.64 12.80 -6.16
N GLN A 91 -2.36 13.87 -6.49
CA GLN A 91 -3.06 14.00 -7.77
C GLN A 91 -2.05 14.20 -8.93
N PRO A 92 -2.03 13.32 -9.95
CA PRO A 92 -1.34 13.62 -11.20
C PRO A 92 -2.04 14.77 -11.94
N ARG A 93 -1.26 15.66 -12.56
CA ARG A 93 -1.82 16.82 -13.30
C ARG A 93 -2.76 16.42 -14.43
N LYS A 94 -2.39 15.38 -15.17
CA LYS A 94 -3.17 14.86 -16.32
C LYS A 94 -4.51 14.23 -15.95
N THR A 95 -4.72 13.88 -14.68
CA THR A 95 -5.96 13.21 -14.22
C THR A 95 -7.22 14.04 -14.59
N ARG A 96 -7.14 15.37 -14.40
CA ARG A 96 -8.26 16.25 -14.75
C ARG A 96 -8.63 16.17 -16.22
N ASP A 97 -7.64 16.21 -17.09
CA ASP A 97 -7.84 16.24 -18.54
C ASP A 97 -8.43 14.90 -19.01
N TYR A 98 -7.92 13.78 -18.50
CA TYR A 98 -8.50 12.47 -18.80
C TYR A 98 -9.97 12.36 -18.39
N ILE A 99 -10.33 12.85 -17.21
CA ILE A 99 -11.73 12.83 -16.74
C ILE A 99 -12.60 13.74 -17.62
N LEU A 100 -12.15 14.96 -17.93
CA LEU A 100 -12.89 15.89 -18.77
C LEU A 100 -13.10 15.34 -20.17
N ASN A 101 -12.07 14.73 -20.78
CA ASN A 101 -12.18 14.11 -22.09
C ASN A 101 -13.24 12.99 -22.12
N GLN A 102 -13.37 12.19 -21.04
CA GLN A 102 -14.41 11.16 -20.98
C GLN A 102 -15.82 11.77 -20.78
N LEU A 103 -15.93 12.87 -20.03
CA LEU A 103 -17.20 13.59 -19.87
C LEU A 103 -17.63 14.24 -21.19
N ASP A 104 -16.71 14.88 -21.90
CA ASP A 104 -16.97 15.51 -23.20
C ASP A 104 -17.36 14.46 -24.26
N LYS A 105 -16.66 13.32 -24.27
CA LYS A 105 -17.01 12.17 -25.13
C LYS A 105 -18.42 11.67 -24.83
N TRP A 106 -18.76 11.49 -23.56
CA TRP A 106 -20.09 11.06 -23.16
C TRP A 106 -21.16 12.07 -23.60
N GLY A 107 -20.91 13.37 -23.43
CA GLY A 107 -21.83 14.43 -23.85
C GLY A 107 -22.06 14.53 -25.35
N SER A 108 -21.03 14.22 -26.15
CA SER A 108 -21.09 14.35 -27.63
C SER A 108 -21.49 13.06 -28.36
N GLU A 109 -21.13 11.90 -27.82
CA GLU A 109 -21.25 10.62 -28.51
C GLU A 109 -22.32 9.69 -27.91
N GLY A 110 -22.68 9.86 -26.64
CA GLY A 110 -23.65 8.99 -25.98
C GLY A 110 -23.24 7.53 -26.03
N VAL A 111 -24.14 6.66 -26.50
CA VAL A 111 -23.90 5.21 -26.61
C VAL A 111 -22.78 4.83 -27.59
N GLU A 112 -22.55 5.63 -28.63
CA GLU A 112 -21.51 5.38 -29.62
C GLU A 112 -20.10 5.42 -28.99
N GLY A 113 -19.92 6.15 -27.88
CA GLY A 113 -18.67 6.18 -27.13
C GLY A 113 -18.16 4.82 -26.65
N HIS A 114 -19.01 3.78 -26.66
CA HIS A 114 -18.56 2.41 -26.40
C HIS A 114 -17.60 1.89 -27.48
N PHE A 115 -17.69 2.43 -28.70
CA PHE A 115 -17.00 1.86 -29.88
C PHE A 115 -16.03 2.83 -30.53
N THR A 116 -16.04 4.10 -30.17
CA THR A 116 -15.27 5.15 -30.84
C THR A 116 -13.89 5.33 -30.25
N ASP A 117 -12.89 5.50 -31.10
CA ASP A 117 -11.51 5.84 -30.75
C ASP A 117 -11.41 7.29 -30.18
N PRO A 118 -10.38 7.62 -29.39
CA PRO A 118 -9.19 6.79 -29.08
C PRO A 118 -9.35 5.87 -27.87
N THR A 119 -10.45 5.94 -27.13
CA THR A 119 -10.70 5.18 -25.91
C THR A 119 -12.10 4.58 -25.92
N PRO A 120 -12.36 3.51 -26.69
CA PRO A 120 -13.65 2.82 -26.66
C PRO A 120 -13.95 2.32 -25.25
N TRP A 121 -15.14 2.60 -24.72
CA TRP A 121 -15.46 2.18 -23.35
C TRP A 121 -15.62 0.67 -23.20
N LEU A 122 -15.91 -0.04 -24.29
CA LEU A 122 -16.01 -1.50 -24.31
C LEU A 122 -14.69 -2.19 -23.90
N THR A 123 -13.56 -1.56 -24.21
CA THR A 123 -12.20 -2.10 -24.00
C THR A 123 -11.31 -1.10 -23.27
N ILE A 124 -11.90 -0.22 -22.46
CA ILE A 124 -11.14 0.86 -21.80
C ILE A 124 -10.12 0.34 -20.79
N ASP A 125 -10.36 -0.81 -20.20
CA ASP A 125 -9.45 -1.49 -19.28
C ASP A 125 -8.24 -2.11 -19.98
N ASP A 126 -8.34 -2.50 -21.26
CA ASP A 126 -7.23 -3.04 -22.04
C ASP A 126 -6.02 -2.09 -22.08
N ILE A 127 -6.28 -0.77 -22.03
CA ILE A 127 -5.24 0.26 -22.08
C ILE A 127 -4.24 0.12 -20.89
N VAL A 128 -4.69 -0.37 -19.75
CA VAL A 128 -3.93 -0.38 -18.50
C VAL A 128 -3.53 -1.79 -18.04
N VAL A 129 -4.16 -2.84 -18.58
CA VAL A 129 -3.94 -4.24 -18.13
C VAL A 129 -2.48 -4.66 -18.29
N ASP A 130 -1.86 -4.43 -19.42
CA ASP A 130 -0.45 -4.79 -19.65
C ASP A 130 0.51 -4.09 -18.69
N SER A 131 0.26 -2.82 -18.41
CA SER A 131 1.07 -2.05 -17.48
C SER A 131 0.89 -2.52 -16.05
N MET A 132 -0.34 -2.84 -15.66
CA MET A 132 -0.66 -3.39 -14.37
C MET A 132 -0.05 -4.78 -14.19
N ALA A 133 -0.16 -5.66 -15.18
CA ALA A 133 0.44 -6.98 -15.15
C ALA A 133 1.95 -6.92 -14.93
N ARG A 134 2.65 -6.02 -15.65
CA ARG A 134 4.08 -5.79 -15.42
C ARG A 134 4.38 -5.28 -14.02
N LEU A 135 3.52 -4.40 -13.47
CA LEU A 135 3.71 -3.82 -12.14
C LEU A 135 3.60 -4.87 -11.03
N VAL A 136 2.70 -5.83 -11.20
CA VAL A 136 2.46 -6.88 -10.19
C VAL A 136 3.20 -8.19 -10.50
N GLY A 137 3.95 -8.26 -11.60
CA GLY A 137 4.68 -9.47 -12.02
C GLY A 137 3.75 -10.62 -12.35
N ALA A 138 2.74 -10.35 -13.19
CA ALA A 138 1.71 -11.29 -13.64
C ALA A 138 1.61 -11.32 -15.17
N LEU A 139 0.89 -12.29 -15.70
CA LEU A 139 0.46 -12.29 -17.08
C LEU A 139 -0.73 -11.34 -17.28
N PRO A 140 -0.90 -10.68 -18.43
CA PRO A 140 -2.07 -9.84 -18.69
C PRO A 140 -3.40 -10.56 -18.49
N SER A 141 -3.49 -11.84 -18.79
CA SER A 141 -4.68 -12.68 -18.59
C SER A 141 -5.03 -12.97 -17.13
N GLU A 142 -4.11 -12.69 -16.20
CA GLU A 142 -4.29 -12.92 -14.76
C GLU A 142 -4.77 -11.68 -14.02
N VAL A 143 -4.83 -10.51 -14.67
CA VAL A 143 -5.09 -9.22 -14.04
C VAL A 143 -6.35 -8.59 -14.57
N VAL A 144 -7.16 -8.04 -13.65
CA VAL A 144 -8.34 -7.25 -13.99
C VAL A 144 -8.42 -6.02 -13.08
N LEU A 145 -8.83 -4.90 -13.65
CA LEU A 145 -9.11 -3.67 -12.91
C LEU A 145 -10.61 -3.53 -12.74
N MET A 146 -11.10 -3.72 -11.52
CA MET A 146 -12.53 -3.68 -11.22
C MET A 146 -12.77 -3.34 -9.75
N ASN A 147 -13.97 -2.84 -9.44
CA ASN A 147 -14.50 -2.65 -8.09
C ASN A 147 -13.58 -1.88 -7.13
N SER A 148 -13.78 -2.06 -5.84
CA SER A 148 -12.87 -1.64 -4.76
C SER A 148 -12.14 -2.84 -4.17
N LEU A 149 -11.07 -2.61 -3.43
CA LEU A 149 -10.30 -3.66 -2.76
C LEU A 149 -11.20 -4.60 -1.93
N THR A 150 -12.04 -4.05 -1.06
CA THR A 150 -12.90 -4.86 -0.18
C THR A 150 -13.91 -5.71 -0.96
N VAL A 151 -14.50 -5.15 -2.02
CA VAL A 151 -15.40 -5.92 -2.90
C VAL A 151 -14.64 -7.05 -3.59
N ASN A 152 -13.44 -6.75 -4.10
CA ASN A 152 -12.58 -7.76 -4.73
C ASN A 152 -12.19 -8.88 -3.76
N LEU A 153 -11.83 -8.54 -2.51
CA LEU A 153 -11.55 -9.56 -1.49
C LEU A 153 -12.77 -10.46 -1.24
N HIS A 154 -13.97 -9.89 -1.17
CA HIS A 154 -15.19 -10.70 -1.03
C HIS A 154 -15.40 -11.63 -2.23
N LEU A 155 -15.24 -11.15 -3.47
CA LEU A 155 -15.38 -11.97 -4.66
C LEU A 155 -14.34 -13.09 -4.71
N MET A 156 -13.08 -12.80 -4.35
CA MET A 156 -12.04 -13.80 -4.26
C MET A 156 -12.37 -14.84 -3.17
N MET A 157 -12.81 -14.42 -1.99
CA MET A 157 -13.21 -15.37 -0.94
C MET A 157 -14.42 -16.22 -1.34
N VAL A 158 -15.42 -15.67 -2.04
CA VAL A 158 -16.54 -16.47 -2.60
C VAL A 158 -16.02 -17.57 -3.52
N SER A 159 -14.97 -17.30 -4.30
CA SER A 159 -14.39 -18.26 -5.25
C SER A 159 -13.43 -19.25 -4.60
N PHE A 160 -12.57 -18.79 -3.68
CA PHE A 160 -11.43 -19.55 -3.17
C PHE A 160 -11.61 -20.09 -1.75
N TYR A 161 -12.43 -19.45 -0.92
CA TYR A 161 -12.76 -19.97 0.40
C TYR A 161 -13.94 -20.91 0.30
N GLN A 162 -13.65 -22.19 0.13
CA GLN A 162 -14.63 -23.29 0.02
C GLN A 162 -14.50 -24.21 1.25
N PRO A 163 -15.12 -23.83 2.39
CA PRO A 163 -14.95 -24.57 3.63
C PRO A 163 -15.63 -25.96 3.57
N THR A 164 -14.97 -26.94 4.18
CA THR A 164 -15.49 -28.28 4.41
C THR A 164 -15.58 -28.55 5.91
N ALA A 165 -16.12 -29.69 6.31
CA ALA A 165 -16.17 -30.08 7.72
C ALA A 165 -14.80 -30.18 8.39
N LEU A 166 -13.74 -30.54 7.63
CA LEU A 166 -12.38 -30.69 8.16
C LEU A 166 -11.52 -29.46 7.89
N ARG A 167 -11.68 -28.82 6.73
CA ARG A 167 -10.85 -27.71 6.26
C ARG A 167 -11.72 -26.46 6.12
N ASN A 168 -11.78 -25.63 7.16
CA ASN A 168 -12.67 -24.47 7.20
C ASN A 168 -12.03 -23.20 7.78
N LYS A 169 -10.82 -23.27 8.33
CA LYS A 169 -10.17 -22.10 8.93
C LYS A 169 -9.65 -21.12 7.90
N ILE A 170 -9.66 -19.83 8.25
CA ILE A 170 -8.93 -18.77 7.55
C ILE A 170 -7.81 -18.29 8.46
N LEU A 171 -6.57 -18.37 7.97
CA LEU A 171 -5.40 -17.85 8.67
C LEU A 171 -5.09 -16.43 8.19
N ILE A 172 -5.01 -15.48 9.13
CA ILE A 172 -4.59 -14.09 8.91
C ILE A 172 -3.52 -13.67 9.92
N GLU A 173 -2.81 -12.60 9.65
CA GLU A 173 -1.98 -11.94 10.67
C GLU A 173 -2.88 -11.24 11.70
N LYS A 174 -2.52 -11.30 12.98
CA LYS A 174 -3.19 -10.52 14.02
C LYS A 174 -2.99 -9.04 13.78
N LYS A 175 -4.03 -8.23 13.96
CA LYS A 175 -4.07 -6.81 13.61
C LYS A 175 -3.92 -6.59 12.08
N ALA A 176 -4.46 -7.48 11.27
CA ALA A 176 -4.73 -7.19 9.87
C ALA A 176 -5.58 -5.92 9.73
N PHE A 177 -5.62 -5.33 8.53
CA PHE A 177 -6.41 -4.12 8.33
C PHE A 177 -7.88 -4.36 8.70
N PRO A 178 -8.55 -3.45 9.46
CA PRO A 178 -9.90 -3.72 9.98
C PRO A 178 -10.92 -4.13 8.92
N SER A 179 -10.85 -3.57 7.72
CA SER A 179 -11.76 -3.94 6.64
C SER A 179 -11.58 -5.39 6.18
N ASP A 180 -10.36 -5.91 6.21
CA ASP A 180 -10.06 -7.30 5.84
C ASP A 180 -10.55 -8.25 6.92
N VAL A 181 -10.34 -7.91 8.20
CA VAL A 181 -10.88 -8.68 9.32
C VAL A 181 -12.39 -8.77 9.21
N HIS A 182 -13.08 -7.64 8.94
CA HIS A 182 -14.53 -7.64 8.77
C HIS A 182 -14.99 -8.46 7.55
N ALA A 183 -14.26 -8.38 6.44
CA ALA A 183 -14.55 -9.17 5.25
C ALA A 183 -14.40 -10.66 5.53
N VAL A 184 -13.32 -11.08 6.19
CA VAL A 184 -13.08 -12.48 6.58
C VAL A 184 -14.17 -12.99 7.53
N VAL A 185 -14.47 -12.25 8.60
CA VAL A 185 -15.53 -12.60 9.55
C VAL A 185 -16.88 -12.72 8.83
N SER A 186 -17.19 -11.79 7.93
CA SER A 186 -18.41 -11.81 7.13
C SER A 186 -18.51 -13.07 6.26
N GLN A 187 -17.42 -13.50 5.63
CA GLN A 187 -17.40 -14.73 4.83
C GLN A 187 -17.56 -15.99 5.70
N ILE A 188 -16.92 -16.04 6.86
CA ILE A 188 -17.09 -17.14 7.81
C ILE A 188 -18.57 -17.26 8.22
N LEU A 189 -19.20 -16.14 8.60
CA LEU A 189 -20.61 -16.09 8.97
C LEU A 189 -21.55 -16.45 7.79
N HIS A 190 -21.20 -16.04 6.57
CA HIS A 190 -21.95 -16.40 5.36
C HIS A 190 -22.03 -17.91 5.16
N HIS A 191 -20.95 -18.62 5.47
CA HIS A 191 -20.91 -20.09 5.47
C HIS A 191 -21.51 -20.73 6.74
N LYS A 192 -22.12 -19.94 7.63
CA LYS A 192 -22.73 -20.41 8.90
C LYS A 192 -21.72 -21.05 9.84
N LEU A 193 -20.47 -20.62 9.78
CA LEU A 193 -19.41 -21.06 10.67
C LEU A 193 -19.20 -20.05 11.81
N ASP A 194 -18.60 -20.51 12.92
CA ASP A 194 -18.29 -19.66 14.07
C ASP A 194 -16.91 -19.03 13.90
N PRO A 195 -16.80 -17.68 13.82
CA PRO A 195 -15.50 -17.02 13.74
C PRO A 195 -14.58 -17.30 14.93
N ALA A 196 -15.10 -17.61 16.11
CA ALA A 196 -14.28 -17.88 17.29
C ALA A 196 -13.39 -19.14 17.15
N VAL A 197 -13.79 -20.08 16.29
CA VAL A 197 -13.02 -21.31 16.03
C VAL A 197 -12.46 -21.39 14.61
N THR A 198 -13.02 -20.60 13.69
CA THR A 198 -12.68 -20.66 12.27
C THR A 198 -11.65 -19.60 11.88
N LEU A 199 -11.64 -18.42 12.55
CA LEU A 199 -10.65 -17.39 12.33
C LEU A 199 -9.38 -17.71 13.13
N LEU A 200 -8.28 -17.96 12.42
CA LEU A 200 -6.98 -18.21 13.03
C LEU A 200 -6.10 -16.96 12.86
N GLU A 201 -5.87 -16.24 13.96
CA GLU A 201 -5.03 -15.05 13.98
C GLU A 201 -3.63 -15.38 14.50
N LEU A 202 -2.59 -15.17 13.67
CA LEU A 202 -1.20 -15.35 14.09
C LEU A 202 -0.66 -14.07 14.72
N SER A 203 -0.18 -14.17 15.96
CA SER A 203 0.46 -13.07 16.69
C SER A 203 1.98 -13.15 16.61
N PRO A 204 2.70 -12.01 16.63
CA PRO A 204 4.13 -12.02 16.92
C PRO A 204 4.43 -12.71 18.26
N ARG A 205 5.65 -13.19 18.43
CA ARG A 205 6.13 -13.75 19.71
C ARG A 205 6.07 -12.68 20.79
N GLU A 206 6.04 -13.11 22.04
CA GLU A 206 6.08 -12.18 23.19
C GLU A 206 7.30 -11.27 23.12
N GLY A 207 7.06 -9.95 23.25
CA GLY A 207 8.09 -8.92 23.14
C GLY A 207 8.48 -8.55 21.71
N GLU A 208 7.94 -9.22 20.67
CA GLU A 208 8.17 -8.88 19.26
C GLU A 208 7.01 -8.08 18.66
N VAL A 209 7.33 -7.29 17.65
CA VAL A 209 6.35 -6.47 16.91
C VAL A 209 6.03 -7.08 15.55
N LEU A 210 7.00 -7.79 14.97
CA LEU A 210 6.92 -8.36 13.63
C LEU A 210 6.67 -9.87 13.69
N LEU A 211 5.94 -10.40 12.72
CA LEU A 211 5.79 -11.83 12.52
C LEU A 211 7.04 -12.39 11.81
N ARG A 212 7.59 -13.45 12.34
CA ARG A 212 8.66 -14.17 11.65
C ARG A 212 8.07 -15.06 10.56
N THR A 213 8.69 -15.09 9.40
CA THR A 213 8.25 -15.97 8.30
C THR A 213 8.24 -17.44 8.71
N GLU A 214 9.22 -17.85 9.55
CA GLU A 214 9.30 -19.20 10.10
C GLU A 214 8.09 -19.56 10.97
N ASP A 215 7.53 -18.63 11.71
CA ASP A 215 6.33 -18.85 12.53
C ASP A 215 5.07 -18.98 11.65
N ILE A 216 5.01 -18.22 10.55
CA ILE A 216 3.94 -18.37 9.55
C ILE A 216 4.03 -19.75 8.89
N GLU A 217 5.19 -20.16 8.47
CA GLU A 217 5.40 -21.51 7.90
C GLU A 217 5.08 -22.62 8.91
N ALA A 218 5.47 -22.46 10.17
CA ALA A 218 5.22 -23.43 11.23
C ALA A 218 3.73 -23.61 11.51
N ILE A 219 2.95 -22.54 11.61
CA ILE A 219 1.49 -22.64 11.82
C ILE A 219 0.79 -23.24 10.61
N ILE A 220 1.21 -22.92 9.39
CA ILE A 220 0.69 -23.51 8.17
C ILE A 220 1.00 -25.03 8.15
N ALA A 221 2.20 -25.43 8.56
CA ALA A 221 2.56 -26.84 8.61
C ALA A 221 1.81 -27.61 9.70
N ALA A 222 1.52 -26.98 10.84
CA ALA A 222 0.81 -27.61 11.96
C ALA A 222 -0.70 -27.70 11.75
N GLU A 223 -1.31 -26.67 11.20
CA GLU A 223 -2.76 -26.51 11.09
C GLU A 223 -3.28 -26.64 9.65
N GLY A 224 -2.41 -26.82 8.68
CA GLY A 224 -2.73 -26.73 7.24
C GLY A 224 -3.87 -27.66 6.81
N ASP A 225 -4.04 -28.80 7.45
CA ASP A 225 -5.16 -29.71 7.14
C ASP A 225 -6.52 -29.10 7.50
N SER A 226 -6.56 -28.17 8.44
CA SER A 226 -7.77 -27.44 8.85
C SER A 226 -7.93 -26.07 8.18
N ILE A 227 -6.87 -25.52 7.56
CA ILE A 227 -6.86 -24.21 6.92
C ILE A 227 -7.36 -24.33 5.48
N ALA A 228 -8.48 -23.66 5.16
CA ALA A 228 -9.00 -23.53 3.81
C ALA A 228 -8.32 -22.39 3.04
N LEU A 229 -8.06 -21.26 3.73
CA LEU A 229 -7.49 -20.06 3.13
C LEU A 229 -6.43 -19.45 4.04
N VAL A 230 -5.28 -19.11 3.46
CA VAL A 230 -4.23 -18.25 4.03
C VAL A 230 -4.38 -16.88 3.37
N LEU A 231 -4.70 -15.84 4.13
CA LEU A 231 -4.88 -14.48 3.63
C LEU A 231 -4.02 -13.52 4.44
N PHE A 232 -2.98 -12.97 3.83
CA PHE A 232 -2.09 -12.01 4.46
C PHE A 232 -2.03 -10.71 3.66
N SER A 233 -1.68 -9.62 4.33
CA SER A 233 -1.26 -8.42 3.59
C SER A 233 0.11 -8.65 2.94
N GLY A 234 0.39 -8.03 1.79
CA GLY A 234 1.73 -8.04 1.21
C GLY A 234 2.68 -7.18 2.05
N VAL A 235 2.21 -6.01 2.46
CA VAL A 235 2.87 -5.12 3.41
C VAL A 235 1.87 -4.75 4.50
N GLN A 236 2.22 -5.02 5.75
CA GLN A 236 1.36 -4.75 6.89
C GLN A 236 1.19 -3.25 7.12
N TYR A 237 -0.05 -2.76 7.18
CA TYR A 237 -0.36 -1.32 7.17
C TYR A 237 0.16 -0.53 8.38
N TYR A 238 0.30 -1.16 9.54
CA TYR A 238 0.67 -0.52 10.79
C TYR A 238 2.18 -0.59 11.06
N THR A 239 2.79 -1.75 10.80
CA THR A 239 4.21 -2.01 11.06
C THR A 239 5.09 -1.71 9.86
N GLY A 240 4.53 -1.69 8.65
CA GLY A 240 5.29 -1.62 7.40
C GLY A 240 6.06 -2.90 7.08
N GLN A 241 5.79 -4.00 7.80
CA GLN A 241 6.44 -5.28 7.54
C GLN A 241 6.05 -5.81 6.16
N LEU A 242 7.06 -6.08 5.34
CA LEU A 242 6.91 -6.87 4.13
C LEU A 242 6.85 -8.35 4.52
N PHE A 243 5.80 -9.05 4.08
CA PHE A 243 5.74 -10.50 4.20
C PHE A 243 6.41 -11.18 3.01
N ASP A 244 7.08 -12.32 3.26
CA ASP A 244 7.64 -13.15 2.19
C ASP A 244 6.52 -13.95 1.52
N MET A 245 5.85 -13.30 0.58
CA MET A 245 4.70 -13.87 -0.13
C MET A 245 5.05 -15.16 -0.88
N SER A 246 6.28 -15.27 -1.39
CA SER A 246 6.76 -16.48 -2.07
C SER A 246 6.83 -17.68 -1.12
N ARG A 247 7.44 -17.51 0.06
CA ARG A 247 7.55 -18.59 1.06
C ARG A 247 6.17 -18.96 1.62
N ILE A 248 5.32 -17.97 1.91
CA ILE A 248 3.96 -18.19 2.41
C ILE A 248 3.14 -18.97 1.37
N SER A 249 3.17 -18.57 0.10
CA SER A 249 2.46 -19.26 -0.98
C SER A 249 2.93 -20.71 -1.11
N LYS A 250 4.23 -20.94 -1.07
CA LYS A 250 4.81 -22.27 -1.18
C LYS A 250 4.41 -23.17 0.01
N ALA A 251 4.45 -22.63 1.23
CA ALA A 251 4.05 -23.37 2.44
C ALA A 251 2.55 -23.71 2.39
N ALA A 252 1.67 -22.74 2.07
CA ALA A 252 0.24 -22.95 1.98
C ALA A 252 -0.13 -23.99 0.92
N LYS A 253 0.43 -23.88 -0.29
CA LYS A 253 0.18 -24.85 -1.37
C LYS A 253 0.65 -26.26 -1.04
N LYS A 254 1.78 -26.41 -0.35
CA LYS A 254 2.26 -27.73 0.11
C LYS A 254 1.24 -28.45 0.99
N MET A 255 0.46 -27.70 1.77
CA MET A 255 -0.59 -28.20 2.64
C MET A 255 -1.97 -28.24 1.94
N GLY A 256 -2.08 -27.84 0.67
CA GLY A 256 -3.33 -27.79 -0.08
C GLY A 256 -4.25 -26.64 0.33
N CYS A 257 -3.74 -25.63 1.04
CA CYS A 257 -4.48 -24.41 1.35
C CYS A 257 -4.56 -23.50 0.12
N LYS A 258 -5.65 -22.74 0.00
CA LYS A 258 -5.70 -21.59 -0.89
C LYS A 258 -4.90 -20.43 -0.26
N VAL A 259 -4.31 -19.58 -1.09
CA VAL A 259 -3.50 -18.45 -0.61
C VAL A 259 -3.80 -17.18 -1.39
N GLY A 260 -4.12 -16.11 -0.67
CA GLY A 260 -4.38 -14.79 -1.21
C GLY A 260 -3.65 -13.68 -0.46
N PHE A 261 -3.53 -12.51 -1.12
CA PHE A 261 -2.87 -11.35 -0.53
C PHE A 261 -3.68 -10.06 -0.73
N ASP A 262 -3.75 -9.23 0.33
CA ASP A 262 -4.06 -7.81 0.20
C ASP A 262 -2.78 -7.03 -0.11
N LEU A 263 -2.72 -6.43 -1.27
CA LEU A 263 -1.56 -5.70 -1.76
C LEU A 263 -1.75 -4.17 -1.71
N ALA A 264 -2.69 -3.67 -0.90
CA ALA A 264 -3.00 -2.24 -0.79
C ALA A 264 -1.77 -1.37 -0.48
N HIS A 265 -0.79 -1.90 0.25
CA HIS A 265 0.45 -1.22 0.58
C HIS A 265 1.65 -1.70 -0.24
N ALA A 266 1.48 -2.67 -1.13
CA ALA A 266 2.56 -3.24 -1.93
C ALA A 266 2.55 -2.72 -3.37
N VAL A 267 1.39 -2.70 -4.04
CA VAL A 267 1.30 -2.29 -5.45
C VAL A 267 1.57 -0.78 -5.61
N GLY A 268 2.41 -0.44 -6.58
CA GLY A 268 2.84 0.93 -6.82
C GLY A 268 3.91 1.44 -5.84
N ASN A 269 4.28 0.62 -4.87
CA ASN A 269 5.38 0.90 -3.93
C ASN A 269 6.69 0.24 -4.41
N GLU A 270 6.77 -0.11 -5.68
CA GLU A 270 7.91 -0.76 -6.32
C GLU A 270 8.78 0.25 -7.06
N CYS A 271 10.10 0.08 -6.93
CA CYS A 271 11.08 0.68 -7.82
C CYS A 271 11.93 -0.40 -8.49
N LYS A 272 12.03 -0.37 -9.80
CA LYS A 272 12.94 -1.25 -10.55
C LYS A 272 14.42 -0.98 -10.29
N HIS A 273 14.73 0.15 -9.65
CA HIS A 273 16.09 0.57 -9.29
C HIS A 273 16.16 0.85 -7.80
N THR A 274 16.90 0.04 -7.09
CA THR A 274 17.01 -0.02 -5.63
C THR A 274 17.53 1.23 -4.93
N LEU A 275 17.74 2.34 -5.62
CA LEU A 275 18.40 3.53 -5.09
C LEU A 275 17.66 4.87 -5.28
N PRO A 276 17.00 5.16 -6.39
CA PRO A 276 16.39 6.48 -6.60
C PRO A 276 15.22 6.79 -5.67
N SER A 277 14.44 5.78 -5.25
CA SER A 277 13.21 6.01 -4.49
C SER A 277 13.41 6.45 -3.05
N ILE A 278 14.50 6.01 -2.40
CA ILE A 278 14.87 6.52 -1.07
C ILE A 278 15.29 8.00 -1.21
N LEU A 279 16.00 8.31 -2.29
CA LEU A 279 16.43 9.67 -2.60
C LEU A 279 15.24 10.56 -2.95
N PHE A 280 14.25 10.06 -3.69
CA PHE A 280 13.02 10.78 -4.02
C PHE A 280 12.19 11.11 -2.77
N ILE A 281 12.04 10.18 -1.82
CA ILE A 281 11.38 10.45 -0.53
C ILE A 281 12.17 11.48 0.29
N LEU A 282 13.48 11.38 0.32
CA LEU A 282 14.34 12.35 1.01
C LEU A 282 14.31 13.72 0.31
N SER A 283 14.28 13.77 -1.02
CA SER A 283 14.21 14.99 -1.81
C SER A 283 12.89 15.73 -1.64
N LEU A 284 11.78 15.02 -1.64
CA LEU A 284 10.46 15.56 -1.33
C LEU A 284 10.41 16.22 0.05
N TRP A 285 11.18 15.68 0.98
CA TRP A 285 11.19 16.14 2.37
C TRP A 285 12.10 17.36 2.56
N TRP A 286 13.18 17.44 1.81
CA TRP A 286 14.21 18.49 1.95
C TRP A 286 13.94 19.73 1.10
N SER A 287 12.97 19.72 0.20
CA SER A 287 12.69 20.90 -0.60
C SER A 287 12.49 22.13 0.30
N SER A 288 13.18 23.19 -0.05
CA SER A 288 13.55 24.42 0.68
C SER A 288 12.51 25.14 1.55
N SER A 289 11.28 24.67 1.60
CA SER A 289 10.15 25.33 2.27
C SER A 289 10.10 25.07 3.78
N CYS A 290 10.59 23.91 4.25
CA CYS A 290 10.54 23.57 5.68
C CYS A 290 11.60 24.25 6.54
N LEU A 291 12.69 24.73 5.97
CA LEU A 291 13.80 25.35 6.73
C LEU A 291 13.51 26.78 7.22
N ARG A 292 12.43 27.41 6.76
CA ARG A 292 12.01 28.75 7.20
C ARG A 292 10.78 28.76 8.10
N ALA A 293 10.19 27.60 8.38
CA ALA A 293 9.03 27.51 9.25
C ALA A 293 9.46 27.68 10.72
N SER A 294 8.74 28.55 11.44
CA SER A 294 8.86 28.66 12.87
C SER A 294 8.47 27.34 13.55
N PRO A 295 8.89 27.07 14.81
CA PRO A 295 8.46 25.88 15.55
C PRO A 295 6.95 25.68 15.61
N ASP A 296 6.17 26.77 15.57
CA ASP A 296 4.71 26.73 15.60
C ASP A 296 4.10 26.44 14.22
N GLU A 297 4.74 26.82 13.14
CA GLU A 297 4.35 26.44 11.76
C GLU A 297 4.67 24.98 11.49
N ALA A 298 5.83 24.49 11.94
CA ALA A 298 6.15 23.07 11.90
C ALA A 298 5.11 22.23 12.68
N ARG A 299 4.66 22.70 13.86
CA ARG A 299 3.59 22.04 14.63
C ARG A 299 2.26 21.99 13.87
N LYS A 300 1.90 23.02 13.10
CA LYS A 300 0.66 23.05 12.30
C LYS A 300 0.73 22.08 11.14
N GLN A 301 1.88 21.91 10.53
CA GLN A 301 2.09 20.95 9.43
C GLN A 301 2.01 19.48 9.89
N PHE A 302 2.41 19.20 11.13
CA PHE A 302 2.40 17.84 11.70
C PHE A 302 1.07 17.41 12.34
N ASN A 303 0.09 18.29 12.48
CA ASN A 303 -1.20 17.97 13.10
C ASN A 303 -2.10 17.00 12.32
N ILE A 304 -1.67 16.48 11.20
CA ILE A 304 -2.45 15.60 10.32
C ILE A 304 -2.10 14.10 10.55
N VAL A 305 -1.05 13.81 11.31
CA VAL A 305 -0.60 12.41 11.50
C VAL A 305 -0.76 11.97 12.96
N ASN A 306 -1.78 11.16 13.19
CA ASN A 306 -1.98 10.20 14.29
C ASN A 306 -1.70 10.63 15.76
N VAL A 307 -2.68 10.39 16.65
CA VAL A 307 -2.72 10.77 18.09
C VAL A 307 -1.48 10.35 18.90
N ASN A 308 -0.81 9.26 18.55
CA ASN A 308 0.44 8.84 19.17
C ASN A 308 1.62 9.78 18.90
N TYR A 309 1.59 10.44 17.76
CA TYR A 309 2.61 11.38 17.33
C TYR A 309 2.62 12.66 18.18
N GLN A 310 1.45 13.12 18.58
CA GLN A 310 1.32 14.30 19.45
C GLN A 310 1.95 14.09 20.83
N THR A 311 1.89 12.87 21.37
CA THR A 311 2.50 12.53 22.66
C THR A 311 4.03 12.52 22.56
N ILE A 312 4.57 12.01 21.46
CA ILE A 312 6.01 12.02 21.19
C ILE A 312 6.51 13.45 20.97
N MET A 313 5.79 14.26 20.19
CA MET A 313 6.16 15.65 19.92
C MET A 313 6.06 16.55 21.15
N ARG A 314 5.09 16.33 22.04
CA ARG A 314 5.03 17.05 23.34
C ARG A 314 6.20 16.71 24.25
N LYS A 315 6.65 15.44 24.26
CA LYS A 315 7.84 15.04 25.03
C LYS A 315 9.13 15.64 24.46
N ILE A 316 9.27 15.67 23.13
CA ILE A 316 10.41 16.30 22.45
C ILE A 316 10.43 17.80 22.67
N ALA A 317 9.28 18.48 22.65
CA ALA A 317 9.17 19.92 22.87
C ALA A 317 9.48 20.34 24.32
N ASN A 318 9.27 19.45 25.30
CA ASN A 318 9.59 19.70 26.72
C ASN A 318 11.06 19.48 27.06
N TYR A 319 11.82 18.76 26.23
CA TYR A 319 13.27 18.79 26.29
C TYR A 319 13.74 20.04 25.58
N LYS A 320 14.36 20.98 26.32
CA LYS A 320 14.98 22.22 25.81
C LYS A 320 16.15 21.90 24.89
N PHE A 321 15.91 21.18 23.80
CA PHE A 321 16.87 21.01 22.74
C PHE A 321 16.67 22.15 21.74
N LYS A 322 17.69 22.97 21.52
CA LYS A 322 17.82 23.79 20.33
C LYS A 322 18.02 22.81 19.18
N LEU A 323 16.93 22.37 18.55
CA LEU A 323 16.97 21.58 17.31
C LEU A 323 17.44 22.50 16.20
N THR A 324 18.71 22.42 15.88
CA THR A 324 19.36 23.20 14.80
C THR A 324 19.02 22.66 13.41
N SER A 325 18.38 21.46 13.31
CA SER A 325 17.89 20.96 12.03
C SER A 325 16.70 20.00 12.21
N LEU A 326 15.74 20.08 11.31
CA LEU A 326 14.62 19.14 11.18
C LEU A 326 15.11 17.70 10.93
N TRP A 327 16.30 17.52 10.41
CA TRP A 327 16.94 16.23 10.17
C TRP A 327 17.24 15.49 11.48
N THR A 328 17.68 16.20 12.51
CA THR A 328 17.88 15.60 13.84
C THR A 328 16.56 15.12 14.43
N CYS A 329 15.45 15.83 14.19
CA CYS A 329 14.11 15.36 14.55
C CYS A 329 13.73 14.11 13.77
N PHE A 330 14.02 14.03 12.49
CA PHE A 330 13.74 12.89 11.63
C PHE A 330 14.54 11.66 12.07
N VAL A 331 15.83 11.79 12.30
CA VAL A 331 16.68 10.69 12.80
C VAL A 331 16.24 10.23 14.18
N ILE A 332 15.90 11.14 15.10
CA ILE A 332 15.40 10.79 16.43
C ILE A 332 14.03 10.09 16.33
N ILE A 333 13.11 10.57 15.49
CA ILE A 333 11.79 9.98 15.31
C ILE A 333 11.90 8.58 14.69
N PHE A 334 12.74 8.41 13.68
CA PHE A 334 12.99 7.10 13.05
C PHE A 334 13.78 6.15 13.97
N SER A 335 14.65 6.66 14.82
CA SER A 335 15.37 5.85 15.80
C SER A 335 14.47 5.40 16.96
N LEU A 336 13.37 6.12 17.24
CA LEU A 336 12.40 5.78 18.28
C LEU A 336 11.30 4.80 17.79
N ILE A 337 11.21 4.57 16.49
CA ILE A 337 10.29 3.59 15.89
C ILE A 337 11.14 2.45 15.31
N PRO A 338 11.27 1.30 16.01
CA PRO A 338 12.05 0.16 15.51
C PRO A 338 11.59 -0.33 14.12
N THR A 339 10.35 0.00 13.73
CA THR A 339 9.73 -0.32 12.45
C THR A 339 10.09 0.67 11.33
N ALA A 340 10.61 1.86 11.66
CA ALA A 340 10.97 2.85 10.64
C ALA A 340 12.16 2.41 9.77
N SER A 341 13.07 1.61 10.30
CA SER A 341 14.16 1.01 9.52
C SER A 341 13.63 0.03 8.46
N HIS A 342 12.53 -0.65 8.73
CA HIS A 342 11.84 -1.48 7.75
C HIS A 342 11.08 -0.63 6.71
N PHE A 343 10.50 0.50 7.11
CA PHE A 343 9.82 1.40 6.17
C PHE A 343 10.76 1.96 5.09
N LEU A 344 12.04 2.19 5.43
CA LEU A 344 13.07 2.64 4.49
C LEU A 344 13.63 1.50 3.61
N ILE A 345 13.51 0.25 4.07
CA ILE A 345 14.07 -0.92 3.37
C ILE A 345 13.00 -1.65 2.55
N THR A 346 11.72 -1.56 2.93
CA THR A 346 10.64 -2.39 2.37
C THR A 346 9.82 -1.70 1.29
N GLY A 347 10.09 -0.43 0.99
CA GLY A 347 9.34 0.34 0.00
C GLY A 347 9.56 -0.06 -1.46
N ASN A 348 10.32 -1.11 -1.78
CA ASN A 348 10.77 -1.40 -3.14
C ASN A 348 10.92 -2.89 -3.37
N VAL A 349 9.84 -3.65 -3.27
CA VAL A 349 9.89 -5.09 -3.55
C VAL A 349 9.22 -5.36 -4.88
N PRO A 350 9.96 -5.89 -5.86
CA PRO A 350 9.36 -6.34 -7.11
C PRO A 350 8.33 -7.43 -6.83
N LEU A 351 7.09 -7.18 -7.22
CA LEU A 351 6.03 -8.17 -7.16
C LEU A 351 6.22 -9.17 -8.31
N ARG A 352 5.99 -10.45 -8.02
CA ARG A 352 6.07 -11.57 -8.96
C ARG A 352 4.93 -12.54 -8.70
N LEU A 353 3.69 -12.06 -8.80
CA LEU A 353 2.53 -12.84 -8.36
C LEU A 353 2.40 -14.15 -9.12
N HIS A 354 2.67 -14.13 -10.44
CA HIS A 354 2.69 -15.34 -11.26
C HIS A 354 3.74 -16.36 -10.74
N ASP A 355 5.00 -15.93 -10.60
CA ASP A 355 6.09 -16.80 -10.18
C ASP A 355 5.91 -17.32 -8.73
N TRP A 356 5.31 -16.52 -7.85
CA TRP A 356 5.02 -16.92 -6.47
C TRP A 356 3.88 -17.92 -6.37
N GLY A 357 3.07 -18.00 -7.42
CA GLY A 357 2.01 -18.97 -7.54
C GLY A 357 0.92 -18.81 -6.48
N CYS A 358 0.67 -17.62 -5.94
CA CYS A 358 -0.50 -17.38 -5.08
C CYS A 358 -1.77 -17.58 -5.89
N ASP A 359 -2.87 -17.94 -5.23
CA ASP A 359 -4.13 -18.21 -5.96
C ASP A 359 -4.77 -16.90 -6.41
N PHE A 360 -4.74 -15.86 -5.57
CA PHE A 360 -5.27 -14.53 -5.91
C PHE A 360 -4.56 -13.42 -5.13
N ALA A 361 -4.72 -12.19 -5.61
CA ALA A 361 -4.36 -10.98 -4.87
C ALA A 361 -5.31 -9.83 -5.22
N CYS A 362 -5.49 -8.88 -4.29
CA CYS A 362 -6.32 -7.70 -4.51
C CYS A 362 -5.59 -6.45 -4.03
N TRP A 363 -5.85 -5.29 -4.67
CA TRP A 363 -5.27 -4.01 -4.27
C TRP A 363 -6.18 -2.85 -4.57
N CYS A 364 -5.92 -1.73 -3.90
CA CYS A 364 -6.49 -0.44 -4.26
C CYS A 364 -5.50 0.38 -5.10
N THR A 365 -6.00 1.32 -5.90
CA THR A 365 -5.16 2.16 -6.77
C THR A 365 -5.00 3.59 -6.25
N TYR A 366 -5.75 3.99 -5.23
CA TYR A 366 -5.75 5.38 -4.72
C TYR A 366 -4.56 5.72 -3.81
N LYS A 367 -3.75 4.72 -3.39
CA LYS A 367 -2.57 4.93 -2.54
C LYS A 367 -1.35 5.26 -3.42
N TYR A 368 -0.40 4.36 -3.52
CA TYR A 368 0.87 4.59 -4.22
C TYR A 368 0.74 4.73 -5.74
N MET A 369 -0.36 4.26 -6.32
CA MET A 369 -0.64 4.43 -7.75
C MET A 369 -1.27 5.77 -8.11
N ASN A 370 -1.61 6.61 -7.12
CA ASN A 370 -2.09 7.98 -7.31
C ASN A 370 -3.37 8.12 -8.16
N CYS A 371 -4.22 7.09 -8.21
CA CYS A 371 -5.43 7.13 -9.05
C CYS A 371 -6.59 7.96 -8.43
N GLY A 372 -6.39 8.50 -7.22
CA GLY A 372 -7.35 9.39 -6.56
C GLY A 372 -8.42 8.67 -5.73
N PRO A 373 -9.14 9.44 -4.89
CA PRO A 373 -10.16 8.88 -4.01
C PRO A 373 -11.33 8.31 -4.83
N GLY A 374 -11.78 7.10 -4.44
CA GLY A 374 -12.88 6.41 -5.12
C GLY A 374 -12.50 5.70 -6.42
N SER A 375 -11.19 5.64 -6.76
CA SER A 375 -10.73 4.88 -7.92
C SER A 375 -10.96 3.38 -7.74
N ILE A 376 -11.06 2.69 -8.88
CA ILE A 376 -11.22 1.24 -8.92
C ILE A 376 -9.97 0.54 -8.39
N GLY A 377 -10.16 -0.67 -7.85
CA GLY A 377 -9.09 -1.56 -7.45
C GLY A 377 -8.60 -2.45 -8.59
N GLY A 378 -7.74 -3.39 -8.25
CA GLY A 378 -7.34 -4.46 -9.15
C GLY A 378 -7.35 -5.80 -8.45
N CYS A 379 -7.43 -6.86 -9.24
CA CYS A 379 -7.30 -8.23 -8.82
C CYS A 379 -6.34 -8.99 -9.72
N PHE A 380 -5.73 -9.99 -9.12
CA PHE A 380 -4.97 -11.04 -9.78
C PHE A 380 -5.61 -12.39 -9.46
N VAL A 381 -5.73 -13.25 -10.45
CA VAL A 381 -6.07 -14.66 -10.29
C VAL A 381 -5.09 -15.46 -11.13
N HIS A 382 -4.39 -16.40 -10.49
CA HIS A 382 -3.37 -17.20 -11.15
C HIS A 382 -3.95 -18.03 -12.31
N GLU A 383 -3.26 -18.12 -13.43
CA GLU A 383 -3.70 -18.81 -14.64
C GLU A 383 -4.08 -20.29 -14.43
N SER A 384 -3.51 -20.94 -13.40
CA SER A 384 -3.89 -22.32 -13.04
C SER A 384 -5.38 -22.48 -12.70
N HIS A 385 -6.10 -21.36 -12.50
CA HIS A 385 -7.54 -21.33 -12.24
C HIS A 385 -8.36 -20.93 -13.46
N SER A 386 -7.74 -20.60 -14.60
CA SER A 386 -8.41 -20.19 -15.84
C SER A 386 -8.95 -21.41 -16.63
N ILE A 387 -9.79 -22.22 -15.98
CA ILE A 387 -10.55 -23.24 -16.69
C ILE A 387 -11.76 -22.56 -17.31
N VAL A 388 -11.60 -22.01 -18.51
CA VAL A 388 -12.76 -21.59 -19.32
C VAL A 388 -13.26 -22.81 -20.06
N PRO A 389 -14.48 -23.31 -19.75
CA PRO A 389 -15.09 -24.35 -20.57
C PRO A 389 -15.17 -23.82 -22.02
N GLU A 390 -14.76 -24.59 -23.00
CA GLU A 390 -14.76 -24.20 -24.43
C GLU A 390 -16.09 -23.57 -24.91
N ARG A 391 -17.22 -23.92 -24.29
CA ARG A 391 -18.53 -23.33 -24.56
C ARG A 391 -18.67 -21.86 -24.15
N VAL A 392 -17.94 -21.39 -23.14
CA VAL A 392 -17.99 -19.99 -22.67
C VAL A 392 -17.08 -19.11 -23.54
N ALA A 393 -15.92 -19.62 -23.93
CA ALA A 393 -14.99 -18.90 -24.81
C ALA A 393 -15.58 -18.58 -26.19
N GLN A 394 -16.52 -19.41 -26.69
CA GLN A 394 -17.22 -19.14 -27.95
C GLN A 394 -18.41 -18.19 -27.84
N ALA A 395 -18.97 -18.02 -26.62
CA ALA A 395 -20.11 -17.13 -26.38
C ALA A 395 -19.68 -15.65 -26.25
N ASP A 396 -18.50 -15.38 -25.68
CA ASP A 396 -18.05 -14.01 -25.38
C ASP A 396 -17.81 -13.13 -26.62
N THR A 397 -17.43 -13.70 -27.74
CA THR A 397 -17.14 -12.92 -28.95
C THR A 397 -18.36 -12.58 -29.81
N LYS A 398 -19.45 -13.32 -29.67
CA LYS A 398 -20.68 -13.11 -30.45
C LYS A 398 -21.82 -12.48 -29.68
N VAL A 399 -22.06 -12.90 -28.44
CA VAL A 399 -23.21 -12.46 -27.63
C VAL A 399 -23.03 -11.04 -27.12
N GLY A 400 -21.83 -10.67 -26.67
CA GLY A 400 -21.55 -9.31 -26.20
C GLY A 400 -21.74 -8.26 -27.30
N ARG A 401 -21.33 -8.56 -28.55
CA ARG A 401 -21.51 -7.66 -29.72
C ARG A 401 -22.95 -7.59 -30.22
N SER A 402 -23.69 -8.67 -30.11
CA SER A 402 -25.09 -8.74 -30.55
C SER A 402 -26.03 -8.02 -29.60
N ILE A 403 -25.86 -8.17 -28.27
CA ILE A 403 -26.69 -7.49 -27.27
C ILE A 403 -26.49 -5.98 -27.30
N LEU A 404 -25.27 -5.49 -27.53
CA LEU A 404 -24.98 -4.05 -27.58
C LEU A 404 -25.40 -3.42 -28.92
N ARG A 405 -25.55 -4.17 -29.99
CA ARG A 405 -26.01 -3.70 -31.30
C ARG A 405 -27.52 -3.79 -31.50
N GLY A 406 -28.25 -4.41 -30.57
CA GLY A 406 -29.70 -4.60 -30.72
C GLY A 406 -30.13 -5.51 -31.86
N GLU A 407 -29.26 -6.45 -32.30
CA GLU A 407 -29.54 -7.46 -33.33
C GLU A 407 -30.08 -8.77 -32.73
#